data_ae2aab89902baa5c9055a2c0c6563499
#
_entry.id   ae2aab89902baa5c9055a2c0c6563499
#
_cell.length_a   1.000
_cell.length_b   1.000
_cell.length_c   1.000
_cell.angle_alpha   90.00
_cell.angle_beta   90.00
_cell.angle_gamma   90.00
#
_symmetry.space_group_name_H-M   'P 1'
#
loop_
_entity.id
_entity.type
_entity.pdbx_description
1 polymer ?
#
loop_
_entity_poly.entity_id
_entity_poly.type
_entity_poly.pdbx_seq_one_letter_code
_entity_poly.pdbx_strand_id
1 'polypeptide(L)'
;LVQAMQAPKKRSKKRPDGDRVYLLHADELRYDMFGNNPDAQIVKGKVSFAHQGGHLTCDSAYFYQASNSVKAFGHVHYRQGDTLSLTCERADYDGQMQMMHARKNVVLHHRRQTLRTDSLDFDRLYNMANFFDGGTLIDGKDRLVSDWGEYHTRTREAKFVYNVKLRSGK
;
A
#
# COMPACT_ATOMS: atom_id res chain seq x y z
N LEU A 1 -27.03 -28.44 17.78
CA LEU A 1 -25.86 -28.28 17.55
C LEU A 1 -25.54 -27.80 16.24
N VAL A 2 -25.96 -28.36 15.35
CA VAL A 2 -25.71 -28.02 14.09
C VAL A 2 -26.15 -26.66 13.84
N GLN A 3 -27.14 -26.21 14.45
CA GLN A 3 -27.62 -24.95 14.26
C GLN A 3 -26.64 -23.95 14.63
N ALA A 4 -25.97 -24.18 15.59
CA ALA A 4 -25.03 -23.21 16.04
C ALA A 4 -24.23 -22.81 14.88
N MET A 5 -24.00 -23.65 14.00
CA MET A 5 -23.21 -23.33 12.96
C MET A 5 -23.86 -22.45 12.04
N GLN A 6 -25.08 -22.37 12.00
CA GLN A 6 -25.70 -21.61 11.04
C GLN A 6 -25.40 -20.18 11.29
N ALA A 7 -25.60 -19.69 12.40
CA ALA A 7 -25.40 -18.33 12.70
C ALA A 7 -24.01 -17.88 12.41
N PRO A 8 -23.05 -18.58 12.82
CA PRO A 8 -21.69 -18.18 12.61
C PRO A 8 -21.35 -18.00 11.19
N LYS A 9 -21.88 -18.78 10.34
CA LYS A 9 -21.53 -18.65 8.99
C LYS A 9 -21.82 -17.35 8.47
N LYS A 10 -22.90 -16.77 8.74
CA LYS A 10 -23.18 -15.57 8.16
C LYS A 10 -22.22 -14.55 8.58
N ARG A 11 -21.93 -14.45 9.79
CA ARG A 11 -21.06 -13.49 10.26
C ARG A 11 -19.72 -13.66 9.72
N SER A 12 -19.32 -14.88 9.56
CA SER A 12 -17.98 -15.11 9.12
C SER A 12 -17.79 -14.56 7.74
N LYS A 13 -18.77 -14.49 6.93
CA LYS A 13 -18.59 -13.96 5.65
C LYS A 13 -18.17 -12.53 5.72
N LYS A 14 -18.77 -11.74 6.49
CA LYS A 14 -18.43 -10.39 6.54
C LYS A 14 -17.14 -10.10 7.22
N ARG A 15 -16.95 -10.58 8.37
CA ARG A 15 -15.76 -10.29 9.11
C ARG A 15 -14.51 -10.79 8.43
N PRO A 16 -14.40 -12.05 8.17
CA PRO A 16 -13.21 -12.58 7.54
C PRO A 16 -12.95 -11.93 6.21
N ASP A 17 -13.97 -11.67 5.45
CA ASP A 17 -13.79 -11.07 4.16
C ASP A 17 -13.18 -9.67 4.29
N GLY A 18 -13.59 -8.91 5.27
CA GLY A 18 -13.06 -7.58 5.45
C GLY A 18 -11.61 -7.59 5.86
N ASP A 19 -11.16 -8.65 6.51
CA ASP A 19 -9.80 -8.70 7.01
C ASP A 19 -8.80 -9.34 6.06
N ARG A 20 -9.27 -9.97 5.00
CA ARG A 20 -8.37 -10.65 4.10
C ARG A 20 -8.01 -9.85 2.88
N VAL A 21 -6.77 -10.04 2.42
CA VAL A 21 -6.35 -9.53 1.14
C VAL A 21 -6.84 -10.54 0.10
N TYR A 22 -7.53 -10.05 -0.94
CA TYR A 22 -8.04 -10.89 -1.99
C TYR A 22 -7.30 -10.67 -3.29
N LEU A 23 -6.90 -11.76 -3.94
CA LEU A 23 -6.36 -11.70 -5.28
C LEU A 23 -7.57 -11.62 -6.24
N LEU A 24 -7.73 -10.51 -6.93
CA LEU A 24 -8.84 -10.31 -7.85
C LEU A 24 -8.53 -10.82 -9.25
N HIS A 25 -7.30 -10.66 -9.70
CA HIS A 25 -6.89 -11.06 -11.03
C HIS A 25 -5.39 -11.33 -11.14
N ALA A 26 -5.03 -12.29 -11.96
CA ALA A 26 -3.68 -12.51 -12.46
C ALA A 26 -3.82 -13.33 -13.74
N ASP A 27 -2.91 -13.13 -14.68
CA ASP A 27 -2.92 -13.93 -15.90
C ASP A 27 -2.34 -15.32 -15.62
N GLU A 28 -1.46 -15.42 -14.65
CA GLU A 28 -0.78 -16.66 -14.32
C GLU A 28 -0.60 -16.80 -12.81
N LEU A 29 -0.83 -17.99 -12.29
CA LEU A 29 -0.62 -18.27 -10.87
C LEU A 29 0.08 -19.62 -10.74
N ARG A 30 1.13 -19.68 -9.95
CA ARG A 30 1.79 -20.94 -9.68
C ARG A 30 2.31 -21.03 -8.27
N TYR A 31 2.50 -22.25 -7.82
CA TYR A 31 3.13 -22.53 -6.56
C TYR A 31 4.43 -23.25 -6.86
N ASP A 32 5.43 -23.04 -6.03
CA ASP A 32 6.67 -23.79 -6.13
C ASP A 32 7.04 -24.24 -4.72
N MET A 33 6.46 -25.35 -4.30
CA MET A 33 6.64 -25.87 -2.97
C MET A 33 8.07 -26.24 -2.62
N PHE A 34 8.88 -26.47 -3.63
CA PHE A 34 10.27 -26.84 -3.41
C PHE A 34 11.24 -25.73 -3.82
N GLY A 35 10.71 -24.56 -4.14
CA GLY A 35 11.54 -23.42 -4.54
C GLY A 35 11.91 -22.52 -3.38
N ASN A 36 12.29 -21.30 -3.70
CA ASN A 36 12.76 -20.34 -2.71
C ASN A 36 11.62 -19.70 -1.90
N ASN A 37 10.41 -19.74 -2.39
CA ASN A 37 9.27 -19.15 -1.70
C ASN A 37 8.11 -20.16 -1.64
N PRO A 38 8.27 -21.25 -0.89
CA PRO A 38 7.27 -22.33 -0.88
C PRO A 38 5.90 -21.92 -0.34
N ASP A 39 5.84 -20.87 0.47
CA ASP A 39 4.57 -20.44 1.07
C ASP A 39 3.84 -19.40 0.22
N ALA A 40 4.39 -19.02 -0.90
CA ALA A 40 3.82 -17.98 -1.74
C ALA A 40 3.09 -18.52 -2.96
N GLN A 41 2.00 -17.85 -3.32
CA GLN A 41 1.45 -17.97 -4.65
C GLN A 41 2.21 -16.95 -5.48
N ILE A 42 2.78 -17.38 -6.60
CA ILE A 42 3.52 -16.52 -7.50
C ILE A 42 2.58 -16.12 -8.61
N VAL A 43 2.25 -14.83 -8.70
CA VAL A 43 1.27 -14.34 -9.66
C VAL A 43 1.90 -13.35 -10.62
N LYS A 44 1.50 -13.39 -11.88
CA LYS A 44 2.05 -12.54 -12.92
C LYS A 44 0.97 -12.10 -13.90
N GLY A 45 1.15 -10.91 -14.43
CA GLY A 45 0.31 -10.36 -15.50
C GLY A 45 -0.98 -9.73 -14.98
N LYS A 46 -1.08 -8.41 -15.09
CA LYS A 46 -2.25 -7.66 -14.69
C LYS A 46 -2.74 -8.07 -13.31
N VAL A 47 -1.81 -8.13 -12.38
CA VAL A 47 -2.10 -8.57 -11.02
C VAL A 47 -2.89 -7.52 -10.28
N SER A 48 -3.94 -7.93 -9.59
CA SER A 48 -4.81 -7.01 -8.85
C SER A 48 -5.25 -7.62 -7.54
N PHE A 49 -5.11 -6.86 -6.47
CA PHE A 49 -5.52 -7.26 -5.13
C PHE A 49 -6.47 -6.23 -4.53
N ALA A 50 -7.31 -6.66 -3.63
CA ALA A 50 -8.18 -5.76 -2.85
C ALA A 50 -8.07 -6.06 -1.37
N HIS A 51 -8.11 -5.02 -0.54
CA HIS A 51 -8.13 -5.17 0.90
C HIS A 51 -8.81 -3.96 1.54
N GLN A 52 -9.96 -4.19 2.14
CA GLN A 52 -10.66 -3.15 2.90
C GLN A 52 -10.73 -1.78 2.21
N GLY A 53 -11.26 -1.76 1.02
CA GLY A 53 -11.43 -0.51 0.27
C GLY A 53 -10.20 -0.03 -0.48
N GLY A 54 -9.08 -0.69 -0.29
CA GLY A 54 -7.86 -0.39 -1.04
C GLY A 54 -7.68 -1.37 -2.19
N HIS A 55 -7.07 -0.91 -3.28
CA HIS A 55 -6.77 -1.75 -4.44
C HIS A 55 -5.32 -1.59 -4.83
N LEU A 56 -4.64 -2.71 -5.04
CA LEU A 56 -3.23 -2.70 -5.42
C LEU A 56 -3.08 -3.46 -6.73
N THR A 57 -2.46 -2.85 -7.73
CA THR A 57 -2.17 -3.50 -9.00
C THR A 57 -0.67 -3.49 -9.25
N CYS A 58 -0.17 -4.48 -9.98
CA CYS A 58 1.26 -4.58 -10.27
C CYS A 58 1.48 -5.56 -11.41
N ASP A 59 2.74 -5.72 -11.82
CA ASP A 59 3.09 -6.65 -12.90
C ASP A 59 3.20 -8.08 -12.38
N SER A 60 3.80 -8.25 -11.21
CA SER A 60 3.96 -9.57 -10.59
C SER A 60 3.98 -9.44 -9.08
N ALA A 61 3.75 -10.53 -8.38
CA ALA A 61 3.75 -10.50 -6.91
C ALA A 61 3.93 -11.89 -6.31
N TYR A 62 4.37 -11.88 -5.06
CA TYR A 62 4.31 -13.06 -4.22
C TYR A 62 3.16 -12.80 -3.23
N PHE A 63 2.19 -13.69 -3.22
CA PHE A 63 1.03 -13.56 -2.33
C PHE A 63 1.10 -14.63 -1.25
N TYR A 64 1.22 -14.20 0.00
CA TYR A 64 1.32 -15.07 1.15
C TYR A 64 -0.03 -15.08 1.89
N GLN A 65 -0.89 -16.02 1.53
CA GLN A 65 -2.24 -16.06 2.10
C GLN A 65 -2.22 -16.27 3.62
N ALA A 66 -1.32 -17.12 4.12
CA ALA A 66 -1.27 -17.41 5.54
C ALA A 66 -0.97 -16.17 6.40
N SER A 67 -0.09 -15.31 5.94
CA SER A 67 0.25 -14.09 6.66
C SER A 67 -0.53 -12.88 6.16
N ASN A 68 -1.42 -13.07 5.20
CA ASN A 68 -2.24 -12.00 4.66
C ASN A 68 -1.40 -10.86 4.08
N SER A 69 -0.32 -11.20 3.38
CA SER A 69 0.62 -10.21 2.89
C SER A 69 1.02 -10.42 1.43
N VAL A 70 1.53 -9.36 0.82
CA VAL A 70 1.87 -9.33 -0.60
C VAL A 70 3.20 -8.63 -0.79
N LYS A 71 4.05 -9.18 -1.69
CA LYS A 71 5.23 -8.46 -2.16
C LYS A 71 4.99 -8.19 -3.63
N ALA A 72 4.83 -6.94 -3.99
CA ALA A 72 4.47 -6.51 -5.34
C ALA A 72 5.66 -5.92 -6.08
N PHE A 73 5.78 -6.23 -7.37
CA PHE A 73 6.90 -5.82 -8.20
C PHE A 73 6.43 -5.30 -9.54
N GLY A 74 6.93 -4.15 -9.92
CA GLY A 74 6.72 -3.55 -11.24
C GLY A 74 5.41 -2.81 -11.36
N HIS A 75 5.47 -1.54 -11.69
CA HIS A 75 4.30 -0.68 -11.90
C HIS A 75 3.27 -0.84 -10.79
N VAL A 76 3.75 -0.78 -9.56
CA VAL A 76 2.87 -0.92 -8.40
C VAL A 76 2.03 0.32 -8.26
N HIS A 77 0.72 0.14 -8.15
CA HIS A 77 -0.22 1.25 -7.98
C HIS A 77 -1.22 0.87 -6.90
N TYR A 78 -1.30 1.66 -5.86
CA TYR A 78 -2.25 1.48 -4.78
C TYR A 78 -3.23 2.65 -4.77
N ARG A 79 -4.52 2.37 -4.64
CA ARG A 79 -5.54 3.40 -4.53
C ARG A 79 -6.44 3.14 -3.35
N GLN A 80 -6.83 4.20 -2.68
CA GLN A 80 -7.73 4.12 -1.56
C GLN A 80 -8.71 5.28 -1.65
N GLY A 81 -9.97 4.99 -1.85
CA GLY A 81 -10.98 6.01 -2.07
C GLY A 81 -10.72 6.79 -3.36
N ASP A 82 -11.21 8.01 -3.43
CA ASP A 82 -11.08 8.84 -4.62
C ASP A 82 -9.90 9.80 -4.58
N THR A 83 -9.29 9.97 -3.43
CA THR A 83 -8.33 11.05 -3.23
C THR A 83 -6.90 10.61 -3.00
N LEU A 84 -6.67 9.33 -2.76
CA LEU A 84 -5.33 8.86 -2.45
C LEU A 84 -4.87 7.81 -3.45
N SER A 85 -3.70 8.02 -4.04
CA SER A 85 -3.06 7.03 -4.88
C SER A 85 -1.56 7.02 -4.62
N LEU A 86 -0.93 5.87 -4.73
CA LEU A 86 0.48 5.72 -4.51
C LEU A 86 1.03 4.83 -5.62
N THR A 87 2.11 5.27 -6.26
CA THR A 87 2.78 4.46 -7.27
C THR A 87 4.23 4.26 -6.87
N CYS A 88 4.80 3.12 -7.23
CA CYS A 88 6.21 2.83 -6.96
C CYS A 88 6.63 1.62 -7.78
N GLU A 89 7.89 1.24 -7.67
CA GLU A 89 8.39 0.08 -8.39
C GLU A 89 8.26 -1.20 -7.58
N ARG A 90 8.27 -1.10 -6.26
CA ARG A 90 8.18 -2.26 -5.39
C ARG A 90 7.45 -1.91 -4.09
N ALA A 91 6.62 -2.79 -3.61
CA ALA A 91 5.93 -2.57 -2.34
C ALA A 91 5.71 -3.87 -1.59
N ASP A 92 5.85 -3.81 -0.28
CA ASP A 92 5.50 -4.90 0.61
C ASP A 92 4.28 -4.45 1.39
N TYR A 93 3.20 -5.20 1.31
CA TYR A 93 1.97 -4.88 2.02
C TYR A 93 1.65 -5.95 3.07
N ASP A 94 1.54 -5.53 4.32
CA ASP A 94 1.16 -6.41 5.41
C ASP A 94 -0.32 -6.16 5.71
N GLY A 95 -1.17 -7.11 5.36
CA GLY A 95 -2.62 -6.94 5.53
C GLY A 95 -3.07 -6.99 6.99
N GLN A 96 -2.30 -7.62 7.87
CA GLN A 96 -2.66 -7.66 9.27
C GLN A 96 -2.38 -6.32 9.93
N MET A 97 -1.25 -5.74 9.65
CA MET A 97 -0.87 -4.45 10.21
C MET A 97 -1.39 -3.29 9.37
N GLN A 98 -1.89 -3.55 8.19
CA GLN A 98 -2.33 -2.55 7.23
C GLN A 98 -1.22 -1.54 6.95
N MET A 99 -0.01 -2.05 6.78
CA MET A 99 1.18 -1.24 6.56
C MET A 99 1.76 -1.54 5.18
N MET A 100 2.10 -0.49 4.43
CA MET A 100 2.73 -0.64 3.14
C MET A 100 4.11 -0.01 3.17
N HIS A 101 5.10 -0.76 2.68
CA HIS A 101 6.46 -0.25 2.51
C HIS A 101 6.70 -0.11 1.02
N ALA A 102 6.65 1.13 0.53
CA ALA A 102 6.84 1.43 -0.89
C ALA A 102 8.28 1.87 -1.15
N ARG A 103 8.88 1.35 -2.21
CA ARG A 103 10.29 1.59 -2.51
C ARG A 103 10.50 1.87 -3.99
N LYS A 104 11.40 2.79 -4.25
CA LYS A 104 11.84 3.21 -5.58
C LYS A 104 10.79 3.98 -6.35
N ASN A 105 11.12 5.19 -6.64
CA ASN A 105 10.27 6.11 -7.40
C ASN A 105 8.87 6.17 -6.82
N VAL A 106 8.78 6.43 -5.54
CA VAL A 106 7.49 6.47 -4.85
C VAL A 106 6.85 7.83 -5.06
N VAL A 107 5.60 7.83 -5.49
CA VAL A 107 4.82 9.04 -5.65
C VAL A 107 3.49 8.84 -4.95
N LEU A 108 3.22 9.65 -3.94
CA LEU A 108 1.95 9.63 -3.24
C LEU A 108 1.16 10.87 -3.64
N HIS A 109 -0.02 10.68 -4.20
CA HIS A 109 -0.92 11.78 -4.52
C HIS A 109 -2.07 11.75 -3.51
N HIS A 110 -2.30 12.86 -2.86
CA HIS A 110 -3.44 12.99 -1.96
C HIS A 110 -4.07 14.35 -2.19
N ARG A 111 -5.22 14.35 -2.82
CA ARG A 111 -5.92 15.57 -3.23
C ARG A 111 -5.00 16.36 -4.17
N ARG A 112 -4.65 17.58 -3.84
CA ARG A 112 -3.79 18.38 -4.70
C ARG A 112 -2.30 18.30 -4.33
N GLN A 113 -1.97 17.51 -3.33
CA GLN A 113 -0.58 17.40 -2.88
C GLN A 113 0.07 16.16 -3.45
N THR A 114 1.36 16.29 -3.78
CA THR A 114 2.17 15.20 -4.30
C THR A 114 3.42 15.06 -3.46
N LEU A 115 3.68 13.87 -2.94
CA LEU A 115 4.87 13.57 -2.19
C LEU A 115 5.73 12.60 -3.00
N ARG A 116 7.00 12.97 -3.25
CA ARG A 116 7.92 12.13 -4.01
C ARG A 116 9.10 11.73 -3.14
N THR A 117 9.44 10.46 -3.15
CA THR A 117 10.54 9.92 -2.36
C THR A 117 10.95 8.56 -2.94
N ASP A 118 12.03 7.99 -2.45
CA ASP A 118 12.42 6.64 -2.81
C ASP A 118 12.03 5.61 -1.75
N SER A 119 11.64 6.04 -0.57
CA SER A 119 11.26 5.14 0.53
C SER A 119 10.12 5.76 1.34
N LEU A 120 8.96 5.14 1.25
CA LEU A 120 7.78 5.62 1.96
C LEU A 120 7.12 4.49 2.70
N ASP A 121 6.79 4.68 3.96
CA ASP A 121 5.98 3.75 4.72
C ASP A 121 4.61 4.38 4.91
N PHE A 122 3.55 3.67 4.55
CA PHE A 122 2.19 4.15 4.66
C PHE A 122 1.40 3.27 5.62
N ASP A 123 0.97 3.87 6.73
CA ASP A 123 0.19 3.20 7.77
C ASP A 123 -1.27 3.52 7.56
N ARG A 124 -2.04 2.54 7.11
CA ARG A 124 -3.46 2.74 6.84
C ARG A 124 -4.29 2.87 8.11
N LEU A 125 -3.84 2.26 9.22
CA LEU A 125 -4.60 2.34 10.46
C LEU A 125 -4.58 3.76 11.02
N TYR A 126 -3.46 4.44 10.88
CA TYR A 126 -3.32 5.80 11.39
C TYR A 126 -3.33 6.87 10.29
N ASN A 127 -3.52 6.47 9.04
CA ASN A 127 -3.56 7.38 7.90
C ASN A 127 -2.32 8.26 7.82
N MET A 128 -1.17 7.63 8.02
CA MET A 128 0.08 8.35 8.08
C MET A 128 1.11 7.81 7.10
N ALA A 129 1.70 8.70 6.32
CA ALA A 129 2.80 8.37 5.43
C ALA A 129 4.06 9.02 5.97
N ASN A 130 5.17 8.28 5.99
CA ASN A 130 6.43 8.88 6.37
C ASN A 130 7.56 8.45 5.45
N PHE A 131 8.47 9.37 5.18
CA PHE A 131 9.67 9.11 4.42
C PHE A 131 10.88 9.43 5.29
N PHE A 132 11.97 8.73 5.05
CA PHE A 132 13.16 8.86 5.89
C PHE A 132 14.46 8.92 5.11
N ASP A 133 14.37 9.00 3.78
CA ASP A 133 15.53 8.98 2.91
C ASP A 133 15.38 10.10 1.88
N GLY A 134 14.96 11.25 2.34
CA GLY A 134 14.75 12.40 1.49
C GLY A 134 13.41 12.37 0.79
N GLY A 135 12.74 13.50 0.72
CA GLY A 135 11.44 13.61 0.04
C GLY A 135 11.13 15.03 -0.35
N THR A 136 10.19 15.15 -1.28
CA THR A 136 9.71 16.44 -1.78
C THR A 136 8.20 16.46 -1.74
N LEU A 137 7.64 17.45 -1.05
CA LEU A 137 6.20 17.68 -1.05
C LEU A 137 5.89 18.83 -1.99
N ILE A 138 4.96 18.63 -2.90
CA ILE A 138 4.54 19.63 -3.86
C ILE A 138 3.08 19.95 -3.62
N ASP A 139 2.76 21.22 -3.42
CA ASP A 139 1.39 21.67 -3.24
C ASP A 139 1.20 22.88 -4.15
N GLY A 140 0.62 22.66 -5.34
CA GLY A 140 0.51 23.69 -6.33
C GLY A 140 1.88 24.10 -6.83
N LYS A 141 2.26 25.34 -6.59
CA LYS A 141 3.56 25.86 -7.00
C LYS A 141 4.56 25.82 -5.85
N ASP A 142 4.14 25.47 -4.67
CA ASP A 142 5.02 25.41 -3.52
C ASP A 142 5.72 24.07 -3.46
N ARG A 143 6.98 24.08 -3.07
CA ARG A 143 7.77 22.86 -2.99
C ARG A 143 8.58 22.85 -1.71
N LEU A 144 8.48 21.77 -0.97
CA LEU A 144 9.21 21.61 0.28
C LEU A 144 10.04 20.33 0.20
N VAL A 145 11.32 20.43 0.56
CA VAL A 145 12.24 19.30 0.54
C VAL A 145 12.78 19.11 1.94
N SER A 146 12.93 17.87 2.37
CA SER A 146 13.57 17.57 3.65
C SER A 146 14.11 16.15 3.64
N ASP A 147 14.94 15.80 4.63
CA ASP A 147 15.48 14.45 4.73
C ASP A 147 14.46 13.49 5.31
N TRP A 148 13.63 13.96 6.22
CA TRP A 148 12.63 13.15 6.91
C TRP A 148 11.30 13.87 6.93
N GLY A 149 10.22 13.15 6.82
CA GLY A 149 8.90 13.76 6.90
C GLY A 149 7.79 12.79 7.25
N GLU A 150 6.71 13.35 7.78
CA GLU A 150 5.51 12.64 8.13
C GLU A 150 4.34 13.41 7.58
N TYR A 151 3.38 12.74 6.96
CA TYR A 151 2.21 13.37 6.38
C TYR A 151 0.97 12.60 6.80
N HIS A 152 0.00 13.30 7.42
CA HIS A 152 -1.24 12.69 7.87
C HIS A 152 -2.34 12.95 6.84
N THR A 153 -2.75 11.92 6.14
CA THR A 153 -3.68 12.08 5.02
C THR A 153 -5.07 12.52 5.46
N ARG A 154 -5.45 12.22 6.71
CA ARG A 154 -6.76 12.60 7.19
C ARG A 154 -6.82 14.05 7.60
N THR A 155 -5.87 14.53 8.37
CA THR A 155 -5.83 15.89 8.86
C THR A 155 -5.07 16.82 7.93
N ARG A 156 -4.25 16.25 7.05
CA ARG A 156 -3.35 16.95 6.14
C ARG A 156 -2.26 17.73 6.87
N GLU A 157 -2.01 17.36 8.13
CA GLU A 157 -0.89 17.93 8.85
C GLU A 157 0.38 17.25 8.39
N ALA A 158 1.45 17.99 8.33
CA ALA A 158 2.73 17.46 7.89
C ALA A 158 3.85 17.99 8.76
N LYS A 159 4.88 17.15 8.95
CA LYS A 159 6.04 17.52 9.74
C LYS A 159 7.27 17.17 8.94
N PHE A 160 8.19 18.10 8.80
CA PHE A 160 9.40 17.91 8.04
C PHE A 160 10.61 18.23 8.88
N VAL A 161 11.63 17.40 8.85
CA VAL A 161 12.79 17.52 9.71
C VAL A 161 14.07 17.29 8.92
N TYR A 162 15.10 17.98 9.28
CA TYR A 162 16.44 17.92 8.75
C TYR A 162 16.55 18.45 7.31
N ASN A 163 17.37 19.45 7.19
CA ASN A 163 17.67 20.11 5.91
C ASN A 163 16.41 20.54 5.17
N VAL A 164 15.49 21.15 5.90
CA VAL A 164 14.21 21.57 5.33
C VAL A 164 14.40 22.81 4.46
N LYS A 165 13.92 22.74 3.21
CA LYS A 165 13.97 23.87 2.29
C LYS A 165 12.60 24.06 1.68
N LEU A 166 12.10 25.28 1.76
CA LEU A 166 10.81 25.61 1.20
C LEU A 166 10.98 26.61 0.07
N ARG A 167 10.39 26.33 -1.06
CA ARG A 167 10.35 27.25 -2.19
C ARG A 167 8.89 27.54 -2.47
N SER A 168 8.53 28.81 -2.41
CA SER A 168 7.17 29.23 -2.71
C SER A 168 7.14 29.70 -4.15
N GLY A 169 6.22 29.16 -4.94
CA GLY A 169 6.07 29.55 -6.33
C GLY A 169 5.14 30.72 -6.47
N LYS A 170 5.52 31.67 -7.26
CA LYS A 170 4.63 32.83 -7.47
C LYS A 170 4.35 33.08 -8.88
#